data_c86f5ac165b36d99c8cf3f112ea63abc
#
_entry.id   c86f5ac165b36d99c8cf3f112ea63abc
#
_cell.length_a   1.000
_cell.length_b   1.000
_cell.length_c   1.000
_cell.angle_alpha   90.00
_cell.angle_beta   90.00
_cell.angle_gamma   90.00
#
_symmetry.space_group_name_H-M   'P 1'
#
loop_
_entity.id
_entity.type
_entity.pdbx_description
1 polymer ?
#
loop_
_entity_poly.entity_id
_entity_poly.type
_entity_poly.pdbx_seq_one_letter_code
_entity_poly.pdbx_strand_id
1 'polypeptide(L)'
;MKKILLLAALFIGSVSAAWAADHPVTVSDFVFTPSTVNAVVGDTVSWTWQNGMHTTTSLSIPKGARRWNKHMDASHTRFRIRVTVPGTYSYRCNFHVAQGMTGTIVVSGASPGQVPATN
;
A
#
# COMPACT_ATOMS: atom_id res chain seq x y z
N MET A 1 17.97 58.49 10.17
CA MET A 1 16.92 57.50 10.52
C MET A 1 17.08 56.27 9.65
N LYS A 2 17.57 55.21 10.23
CA LYS A 2 17.70 53.94 9.53
C LYS A 2 16.36 53.24 9.61
N LYS A 3 15.69 53.10 8.48
CA LYS A 3 14.54 52.19 8.38
C LYS A 3 15.06 50.79 8.45
N ILE A 4 14.81 50.11 9.56
CA ILE A 4 15.05 48.70 9.66
C ILE A 4 13.92 48.05 8.90
N LEU A 5 14.21 47.55 7.67
CA LEU A 5 13.35 46.60 7.01
C LEU A 5 13.51 45.31 7.79
N LEU A 6 12.57 45.01 8.65
CA LEU A 6 12.38 43.66 9.11
C LEU A 6 11.89 42.88 7.89
N LEU A 7 12.82 42.20 7.20
CA LEU A 7 12.47 41.11 6.36
C LEU A 7 11.94 40.01 7.29
N ALA A 8 10.64 39.96 7.46
CA ALA A 8 10.02 38.75 7.95
C ALA A 8 10.30 37.69 6.88
N ALA A 9 11.35 36.92 7.09
CA ALA A 9 11.52 35.71 6.32
C ALA A 9 10.30 34.84 6.63
N LEU A 10 9.34 34.88 5.72
CA LEU A 10 8.26 33.92 5.74
C LEU A 10 8.90 32.56 5.52
N PHE A 11 9.23 31.88 6.61
CA PHE A 11 9.57 30.48 6.58
C PHE A 11 8.27 29.76 6.17
N ILE A 12 8.02 29.70 4.87
CA ILE A 12 7.12 28.68 4.35
C ILE A 12 7.89 27.40 4.54
N GLY A 13 7.75 26.80 5.74
CA GLY A 13 8.18 25.44 5.94
C GLY A 13 7.55 24.65 4.83
N SER A 14 8.34 24.19 3.85
CA SER A 14 7.87 23.22 2.90
C SER A 14 7.46 22.01 3.72
N VAL A 15 6.16 21.89 4.00
CA VAL A 15 5.58 20.63 4.38
C VAL A 15 5.79 19.76 3.15
N SER A 16 6.88 19.00 3.13
CA SER A 16 7.00 17.94 2.17
C SER A 16 5.85 16.98 2.48
N ALA A 17 4.75 17.14 1.74
CA ALA A 17 3.73 16.13 1.73
C ALA A 17 4.44 14.83 1.36
N ALA A 18 4.59 13.93 2.35
CA ALA A 18 5.06 12.61 2.06
C ALA A 18 4.05 12.00 1.09
N TRP A 19 4.45 11.87 -0.17
CA TRP A 19 3.63 11.23 -1.18
C TRP A 19 3.38 9.79 -0.75
N ALA A 20 2.14 9.35 -0.84
CA ALA A 20 1.79 7.97 -0.62
C ALA A 20 2.64 7.10 -1.57
N ALA A 21 3.34 6.13 -1.01
CA ALA A 21 4.16 5.22 -1.80
C ALA A 21 3.29 4.17 -2.48
N ASP A 22 3.74 3.69 -3.63
CA ASP A 22 3.20 2.50 -4.27
C ASP A 22 4.13 1.31 -3.98
N HIS A 23 3.54 0.19 -3.60
CA HIS A 23 4.24 -1.06 -3.33
C HIS A 23 3.85 -2.09 -4.38
N PRO A 24 4.68 -2.29 -5.41
CA PRO A 24 4.38 -3.25 -6.47
C PRO A 24 4.60 -4.69 -6.00
N VAL A 25 3.67 -5.56 -6.36
CA VAL A 25 3.73 -7.00 -6.16
C VAL A 25 3.56 -7.67 -7.50
N THR A 26 4.51 -8.50 -7.90
CA THR A 26 4.42 -9.30 -9.12
C THR A 26 3.69 -10.62 -8.81
N VAL A 27 2.76 -10.98 -9.67
CA VAL A 27 1.97 -12.20 -9.57
C VAL A 27 2.42 -13.18 -10.64
N SER A 28 3.03 -14.27 -10.22
CA SER A 28 3.52 -15.33 -11.12
C SER A 28 3.24 -16.70 -10.51
N ASP A 29 3.50 -17.78 -11.25
CA ASP A 29 3.36 -19.14 -10.74
C ASP A 29 4.39 -19.41 -9.65
N PHE A 30 4.01 -19.69 -8.63
CA PHE A 30 3.05 -19.82 -7.58
C PHE A 30 3.45 -18.90 -6.43
N VAL A 31 3.74 -17.64 -6.74
CA VAL A 31 4.35 -16.70 -5.80
C VAL A 31 3.86 -15.27 -6.02
N PHE A 32 3.69 -14.55 -4.92
CA PHE A 32 3.63 -13.08 -4.89
C PHE A 32 5.02 -12.55 -4.56
N THR A 33 5.54 -11.65 -5.37
CA THR A 33 6.89 -11.09 -5.18
C THR A 33 6.84 -9.56 -5.04
N PRO A 34 7.23 -9.00 -3.90
CA PRO A 34 7.60 -9.67 -2.66
C PRO A 34 6.40 -10.32 -1.97
N SER A 35 6.64 -11.34 -1.16
CA SER A 35 5.58 -11.99 -0.39
C SER A 35 5.14 -11.21 0.85
N THR A 36 5.97 -10.31 1.32
CA THR A 36 5.65 -9.38 2.42
C THR A 36 5.89 -7.95 1.95
N VAL A 37 4.88 -7.11 2.14
CA VAL A 37 4.92 -5.68 1.87
C VAL A 37 4.82 -4.95 3.20
N ASN A 38 5.72 -4.00 3.44
CA ASN A 38 5.64 -3.08 4.57
C ASN A 38 5.21 -1.71 4.05
N ALA A 39 4.07 -1.25 4.50
CA ALA A 39 3.46 0.00 4.06
C ALA A 39 3.08 0.88 5.25
N VAL A 40 2.77 2.13 4.99
CA VAL A 40 2.14 3.03 5.96
C VAL A 40 0.74 3.38 5.49
N VAL A 41 -0.10 3.79 6.42
CA VAL A 41 -1.46 4.23 6.12
C VAL A 41 -1.45 5.29 5.02
N GLY A 42 -2.27 5.09 4.00
CA GLY A 42 -2.36 5.94 2.82
C GLY A 42 -1.60 5.44 1.60
N ASP A 43 -0.70 4.48 1.78
CA ASP A 43 0.03 3.86 0.68
C ASP A 43 -0.88 2.99 -0.19
N THR A 44 -0.41 2.68 -1.38
CA THR A 44 -1.05 1.78 -2.33
C THR A 44 -0.24 0.50 -2.46
N VAL A 45 -0.90 -0.63 -2.56
CA VAL A 45 -0.32 -1.91 -2.98
C VAL A 45 -0.89 -2.23 -4.35
N SER A 46 -0.02 -2.53 -5.31
CA SER A 46 -0.40 -2.82 -6.69
C SER A 46 0.10 -4.19 -7.12
N TRP A 47 -0.81 -5.03 -7.58
CA TRP A 47 -0.47 -6.34 -8.16
C TRP A 47 -0.38 -6.21 -9.68
N THR A 48 0.68 -6.77 -10.23
CA THR A 48 0.91 -6.86 -11.68
C THR A 48 1.07 -8.32 -12.07
N TRP A 49 0.22 -8.77 -12.97
CA TRP A 49 0.27 -10.13 -13.49
C TRP A 49 1.47 -10.32 -14.41
N GLN A 50 2.15 -11.44 -14.26
CA GLN A 50 3.26 -11.84 -15.10
C GLN A 50 2.95 -13.10 -15.90
N ASN A 51 2.43 -14.13 -15.26
CA ASN A 51 2.04 -15.38 -15.92
C ASN A 51 1.06 -16.18 -15.06
N GLY A 52 0.40 -17.13 -15.68
CA GLY A 52 -0.47 -18.09 -15.01
C GLY A 52 -1.89 -17.58 -14.77
N MET A 53 -2.67 -18.36 -14.07
CA MET A 53 -4.03 -18.01 -13.67
C MET A 53 -4.08 -17.90 -12.14
N HIS A 54 -4.36 -16.72 -11.66
CA HIS A 54 -4.28 -16.41 -10.24
C HIS A 54 -5.47 -15.60 -9.76
N THR A 55 -5.53 -15.44 -8.44
CA THR A 55 -6.30 -14.41 -7.78
C THR A 55 -5.41 -13.70 -6.75
N THR A 56 -5.78 -12.50 -6.36
CA THR A 56 -5.37 -11.92 -5.09
C THR A 56 -6.62 -11.78 -4.25
N THR A 57 -6.64 -12.44 -3.11
CA THR A 57 -7.85 -12.60 -2.30
C THR A 57 -7.51 -12.43 -0.82
N SER A 58 -8.12 -11.45 -0.19
CA SER A 58 -7.91 -11.21 1.25
C SER A 58 -8.44 -12.38 2.08
N LEU A 59 -7.68 -12.76 3.11
CA LEU A 59 -8.05 -13.78 4.09
C LEU A 59 -8.39 -13.15 5.43
N SER A 60 -7.38 -12.58 6.09
CA SER A 60 -7.50 -11.93 7.38
C SER A 60 -7.06 -10.48 7.22
N ILE A 61 -7.91 -9.56 7.62
CA ILE A 61 -7.66 -8.14 7.51
C ILE A 61 -8.02 -7.43 8.81
N PRO A 62 -7.44 -6.26 9.10
CA PRO A 62 -7.82 -5.49 10.28
C PRO A 62 -9.28 -5.09 10.26
N LYS A 63 -9.88 -4.96 11.44
CA LYS A 63 -11.24 -4.46 11.58
C LYS A 63 -11.38 -3.08 10.92
N GLY A 64 -12.39 -2.92 10.08
CA GLY A 64 -12.63 -1.69 9.34
C GLY A 64 -11.94 -1.62 7.98
N ALA A 65 -11.03 -2.54 7.68
CA ALA A 65 -10.43 -2.64 6.36
C ALA A 65 -11.40 -3.26 5.36
N ARG A 66 -11.15 -3.02 4.09
CA ARG A 66 -11.98 -3.51 2.99
C ARG A 66 -11.44 -4.83 2.44
N ARG A 67 -12.28 -5.83 2.29
CA ARG A 67 -11.94 -7.10 1.65
C ARG A 67 -11.81 -6.92 0.14
N TRP A 68 -10.99 -7.79 -0.47
CA TRP A 68 -10.87 -7.87 -1.93
C TRP A 68 -10.78 -9.32 -2.40
N ASN A 69 -11.21 -9.52 -3.65
CA ASN A 69 -11.07 -10.78 -4.37
C ASN A 69 -11.04 -10.46 -5.86
N LYS A 70 -9.87 -10.61 -6.48
CA LYS A 70 -9.66 -10.24 -7.88
C LYS A 70 -8.92 -11.31 -8.64
N HIS A 71 -9.41 -11.62 -9.83
CA HIS A 71 -8.68 -12.43 -10.78
C HIS A 71 -7.44 -11.69 -11.29
N MET A 72 -6.35 -12.43 -11.43
CA MET A 72 -5.10 -11.95 -12.02
C MET A 72 -4.70 -12.94 -13.12
N ASP A 73 -4.89 -12.54 -14.36
CA ASP A 73 -4.65 -13.36 -15.55
C ASP A 73 -4.36 -12.45 -16.75
N ALA A 74 -4.25 -13.02 -17.95
CA ALA A 74 -3.95 -12.25 -19.16
C ALA A 74 -4.98 -11.17 -19.48
N SER A 75 -6.21 -11.31 -18.98
CA SER A 75 -7.29 -10.33 -19.15
C SER A 75 -7.43 -9.36 -17.99
N HIS A 76 -6.76 -9.65 -16.87
CA HIS A 76 -6.82 -8.87 -15.63
C HIS A 76 -5.39 -8.70 -15.09
N THR A 77 -4.65 -7.79 -15.71
CA THR A 77 -3.19 -7.69 -15.50
C THR A 77 -2.79 -6.79 -14.35
N ARG A 78 -3.70 -5.98 -13.84
CA ARG A 78 -3.41 -5.05 -12.75
C ARG A 78 -4.58 -4.93 -11.78
N PHE A 79 -4.24 -4.83 -10.51
CA PHE A 79 -5.17 -4.48 -9.45
C PHE A 79 -4.43 -3.73 -8.35
N ARG A 80 -5.07 -2.78 -7.73
CA ARG A 80 -4.46 -2.04 -6.61
C ARG A 80 -5.48 -1.67 -5.57
N ILE A 81 -4.99 -1.57 -4.33
CA ILE A 81 -5.74 -1.09 -3.19
C ILE A 81 -4.97 0.00 -2.48
N ARG A 82 -5.67 0.91 -1.86
CA ARG A 82 -5.10 1.84 -0.91
C ARG A 82 -5.31 1.29 0.50
N VAL A 83 -4.24 1.18 1.29
CA VAL A 83 -4.31 0.66 2.66
C VAL A 83 -4.54 1.83 3.61
N THR A 84 -5.68 1.84 4.28
CA THR A 84 -6.11 2.95 5.14
C THR A 84 -6.22 2.58 6.61
N VAL A 85 -6.16 1.30 6.93
CA VAL A 85 -6.28 0.78 8.29
C VAL A 85 -4.97 0.11 8.67
N PRO A 86 -4.32 0.52 9.77
CA PRO A 86 -3.10 -0.14 10.23
C PRO A 86 -3.38 -1.56 10.72
N GLY A 87 -2.41 -2.42 10.55
CA GLY A 87 -2.48 -3.82 10.95
C GLY A 87 -1.92 -4.76 9.88
N THR A 88 -2.11 -6.04 10.09
CA THR A 88 -1.62 -7.08 9.18
C THR A 88 -2.75 -7.62 8.33
N TYR A 89 -2.51 -7.61 7.03
CA TYR A 89 -3.41 -8.16 6.02
C TYR A 89 -2.76 -9.43 5.48
N SER A 90 -3.46 -10.55 5.51
CA SER A 90 -3.04 -11.76 4.82
C SER A 90 -3.92 -11.99 3.60
N TYR A 91 -3.33 -12.46 2.52
CA TYR A 91 -4.03 -12.78 1.28
C TYR A 91 -3.44 -14.01 0.60
N ARG A 92 -4.13 -14.52 -0.39
CA ARG A 92 -3.72 -15.72 -1.12
C ARG A 92 -4.20 -15.72 -2.56
N CYS A 93 -3.66 -16.63 -3.34
CA CYS A 93 -4.26 -17.10 -4.58
C CYS A 93 -5.22 -18.26 -4.29
N ASN A 94 -6.48 -18.15 -4.69
CA ASN A 94 -7.47 -19.18 -4.43
C ASN A 94 -7.20 -20.47 -5.22
N PHE A 95 -6.52 -20.38 -6.36
CA PHE A 95 -6.24 -21.54 -7.22
C PHE A 95 -5.01 -22.34 -6.77
N HIS A 96 -4.14 -21.75 -5.96
CA HIS A 96 -2.85 -22.33 -5.61
C HIS A 96 -2.62 -22.42 -4.10
N VAL A 97 -3.68 -22.72 -3.36
CA VAL A 97 -3.61 -22.90 -1.90
C VAL A 97 -2.65 -24.03 -1.55
N ALA A 98 -2.71 -25.14 -2.28
CA ALA A 98 -1.84 -26.30 -2.06
C ALA A 98 -0.36 -25.97 -2.30
N GLN A 99 -0.04 -24.99 -3.14
CA GLN A 99 1.31 -24.54 -3.43
C GLN A 99 1.81 -23.47 -2.45
N GLY A 100 0.98 -23.06 -1.50
CA GLY A 100 1.34 -22.06 -0.51
C GLY A 100 1.48 -20.64 -1.07
N MET A 101 0.71 -20.32 -2.11
CA MET A 101 0.76 -18.99 -2.75
C MET A 101 0.01 -17.97 -1.90
N THR A 102 0.74 -17.35 -0.99
CA THR A 102 0.23 -16.39 0.00
C THR A 102 1.07 -15.13 0.04
N GLY A 103 0.48 -14.07 0.57
CA GLY A 103 1.17 -12.81 0.80
C GLY A 103 0.70 -12.12 2.07
N THR A 104 1.49 -11.18 2.53
CA THR A 104 1.24 -10.40 3.73
C THR A 104 1.51 -8.93 3.48
N ILE A 105 0.63 -8.07 3.96
CA ILE A 105 0.85 -6.62 3.97
C ILE A 105 0.84 -6.17 5.43
N VAL A 106 1.91 -5.56 5.88
CA VAL A 106 2.01 -4.98 7.23
C VAL A 106 1.89 -3.47 7.08
N VAL A 107 0.81 -2.91 7.60
CA VAL A 107 0.52 -1.48 7.51
C VAL A 107 0.74 -0.84 8.86
N SER A 108 1.70 0.07 8.92
CA SER A 108 1.96 0.89 10.10
C SER A 108 1.10 2.15 10.08
N GLY A 109 0.88 2.73 11.24
CA GLY A 109 0.29 4.06 11.35
C GLY A 109 1.12 5.10 10.58
N ALA A 110 0.56 6.31 10.43
CA ALA A 110 1.25 7.39 9.76
C ALA A 110 2.67 7.58 10.33
N SER A 111 3.66 7.75 9.43
CA SER A 111 5.03 8.03 9.89
C SER A 111 5.09 9.35 10.66
N PRO A 112 6.10 9.57 11.53
CA PRO A 112 6.18 10.78 12.37
C PRO A 112 6.14 12.10 11.62
N GLY A 113 6.42 12.12 10.33
CA GLY A 113 6.33 13.31 9.48
C GLY A 113 4.97 13.50 8.79
N GLN A 114 4.08 12.55 8.91
CA GLN A 114 2.72 12.61 8.38
C GLN A 114 1.77 12.92 9.51
N VAL A 115 1.35 14.17 9.59
CA VAL A 115 0.26 14.53 10.50
C VAL A 115 -1.02 13.92 9.91
N PRO A 116 -1.65 12.94 10.59
CA PRO A 116 -2.97 12.50 10.16
C PRO A 116 -3.88 13.71 10.16
N ALA A 117 -4.77 13.80 9.17
CA ALA A 117 -5.80 14.82 9.16
C ALA A 117 -6.56 14.72 10.49
N THR A 118 -6.27 15.63 11.39
CA THR A 118 -7.04 15.78 12.63
C THR A 118 -8.39 16.32 12.26
N ASN A 119 -9.39 15.60 12.63
CA ASN A 119 -10.75 16.11 12.61
C ASN A 119 -10.87 17.37 13.48
#